data_948468694dc27bfa22d60461a2425500
#
_entry.id   948468694dc27bfa22d60461a2425500
#
_cell.length_a   1.000
_cell.length_b   1.000
_cell.length_c   1.000
_cell.angle_alpha   90.00
_cell.angle_beta   90.00
_cell.angle_gamma   90.00
#
_symmetry.space_group_name_H-M   'P 1'
#
loop_
_entity.id
_entity.type
_entity.pdbx_description
1 polymer ?
#
loop_
_entity_poly.entity_id
_entity_poly.type
_entity_poly.pdbx_seq_one_letter_code
_entity_poly.pdbx_strand_id
1 'polypeptide(L)'
;MMLSYFPIMMKYVFFFVKYPLFTYLINHINVSGLPFSRIKRFFYRCVSKRYKQIVLDAESKVYLHSLGVDNVEVVAHGLVKPFYNKSATSMYDQKFKGYSKIIFSPSLTSVDEHVLAFLIADSAFLDYLASNNVLFVLRSQVLKSTCGYIHIIHDVMEKEDYECLFLKSDVIFLPYPRSFQYRTSGVLLEALSNHKKALVSDTSYFRQYQNVGIDIRYFTSNSDVLSSLQTLLSLSSSEVSQSVNDLLALMPDYKFLLNKHDV
;
A
#
# COMPACT_ATOMS: atom_id res chain seq x y z
N MET A 1 14.60 -16.67 -12.08
CA MET A 1 13.77 -15.45 -12.11
C MET A 1 14.51 -14.17 -12.55
N MET A 2 15.83 -14.21 -12.70
CA MET A 2 16.68 -13.09 -13.12
C MET A 2 16.65 -12.80 -14.64
N LEU A 3 16.30 -13.78 -15.45
CA LEU A 3 16.37 -13.71 -16.92
C LEU A 3 15.16 -12.99 -17.59
N SER A 4 14.04 -12.79 -16.90
CA SER A 4 12.85 -12.17 -17.50
C SER A 4 12.92 -10.64 -17.57
N TYR A 5 13.76 -9.99 -16.77
CA TYR A 5 13.92 -8.53 -16.77
C TYR A 5 14.94 -8.02 -17.78
N PHE A 6 15.93 -8.85 -18.14
CA PHE A 6 16.99 -8.45 -19.05
C PHE A 6 16.49 -8.12 -20.48
N PRO A 7 15.59 -8.90 -21.11
CA PRO A 7 15.04 -8.56 -22.41
C PRO A 7 14.17 -7.29 -22.39
N ILE A 8 13.45 -7.06 -21.29
CA ILE A 8 12.65 -5.85 -21.11
C ILE A 8 13.57 -4.63 -20.97
N MET A 9 14.62 -4.72 -20.13
CA MET A 9 15.63 -3.66 -20.00
C MET A 9 16.36 -3.39 -21.32
N MET A 10 16.74 -4.42 -22.07
CA MET A 10 17.38 -4.26 -23.40
C MET A 10 16.42 -3.60 -24.40
N LYS A 11 15.15 -3.99 -24.43
CA LYS A 11 14.14 -3.29 -25.26
C LYS A 11 14.00 -1.82 -24.87
N TYR A 12 13.98 -1.51 -23.56
CA TYR A 12 13.96 -0.13 -23.08
C TYR A 12 15.23 0.63 -23.47
N VAL A 13 16.42 0.06 -23.31
CA VAL A 13 17.68 0.70 -23.72
C VAL A 13 17.69 0.97 -25.23
N PHE A 14 17.27 0.02 -26.09
CA PHE A 14 17.20 0.22 -27.53
C PHE A 14 16.08 1.18 -27.96
N PHE A 15 14.92 1.11 -27.33
CA PHE A 15 13.80 2.02 -27.61
C PHE A 15 14.15 3.48 -27.26
N PHE A 16 14.82 3.69 -26.15
CA PHE A 16 15.19 5.01 -25.63
C PHE A 16 16.38 5.66 -26.33
N VAL A 17 17.23 4.89 -27.01
CA VAL A 17 18.28 5.46 -27.86
C VAL A 17 17.68 6.20 -29.09
N LYS A 18 16.47 5.82 -29.50
CA LYS A 18 15.81 6.35 -30.71
C LYS A 18 14.94 7.61 -30.43
N TYR A 19 14.53 7.89 -29.19
CA TYR A 19 13.60 8.99 -28.83
C TYR A 19 14.10 9.81 -27.63
N PRO A 20 15.13 10.67 -27.78
CA PRO A 20 15.86 11.19 -26.62
C PRO A 20 15.33 12.46 -25.98
N LEU A 21 14.38 13.20 -26.53
CA LEU A 21 14.23 14.60 -26.13
C LEU A 21 13.06 14.92 -25.17
N PHE A 22 12.05 14.05 -25.04
CA PHE A 22 10.85 14.36 -24.23
C PHE A 22 10.28 13.15 -23.48
N THR A 23 11.12 12.20 -23.05
CA THR A 23 10.63 11.01 -22.38
C THR A 23 10.72 11.15 -20.86
N TYR A 24 9.58 11.07 -20.21
CA TYR A 24 9.48 10.93 -18.76
C TYR A 24 9.46 9.45 -18.39
N LEU A 25 10.24 9.06 -17.38
CA LEU A 25 10.18 7.73 -16.78
C LEU A 25 9.41 7.79 -15.48
N ILE A 26 8.19 7.28 -15.48
CA ILE A 26 7.39 7.20 -14.26
C ILE A 26 7.81 5.97 -13.47
N ASN A 27 8.35 6.18 -12.27
CA ASN A 27 8.84 5.13 -11.40
C ASN A 27 7.78 4.74 -10.37
N HIS A 28 6.98 3.75 -10.70
CA HIS A 28 5.96 3.23 -9.77
C HIS A 28 6.51 2.11 -8.88
N ILE A 29 7.36 1.22 -9.43
CA ILE A 29 7.89 0.04 -8.71
C ILE A 29 9.41 -0.03 -8.82
N ASN A 30 10.00 0.64 -9.80
CA ASN A 30 11.41 0.44 -10.18
C ASN A 30 12.39 0.82 -9.07
N VAL A 31 12.06 1.84 -8.27
CA VAL A 31 12.94 2.34 -7.19
C VAL A 31 13.05 1.33 -6.06
N SER A 32 11.97 0.64 -5.72
CA SER A 32 11.92 -0.28 -4.57
C SER A 32 12.93 -1.44 -4.64
N GLY A 33 13.32 -1.86 -5.83
CA GLY A 33 14.30 -2.93 -6.04
C GLY A 33 15.76 -2.47 -6.03
N LEU A 34 16.03 -1.17 -6.08
CA LEU A 34 17.38 -0.63 -6.21
C LEU A 34 18.23 -0.83 -4.95
N PRO A 35 17.73 -0.68 -3.71
CA PRO A 35 18.51 -0.89 -2.50
C PRO A 35 19.10 -2.30 -2.40
N PHE A 36 18.42 -3.29 -2.96
CA PHE A 36 18.76 -4.71 -2.83
C PHE A 36 19.62 -5.27 -3.96
N SER A 37 19.98 -4.46 -4.99
CA SER A 37 20.73 -4.96 -6.14
C SER A 37 21.73 -3.94 -6.68
N ARG A 38 23.02 -4.19 -6.51
CA ARG A 38 24.10 -3.35 -7.08
C ARG A 38 24.03 -3.28 -8.60
N ILE A 39 23.68 -4.38 -9.27
CA ILE A 39 23.55 -4.46 -10.72
C ILE A 39 22.39 -3.57 -11.19
N LYS A 40 21.21 -3.67 -10.56
CA LYS A 40 20.07 -2.81 -10.89
C LYS A 40 20.42 -1.34 -10.71
N ARG A 41 21.10 -0.95 -9.61
CA ARG A 41 21.56 0.43 -9.36
C ARG A 41 22.46 0.93 -10.48
N PHE A 42 23.46 0.14 -10.88
CA PHE A 42 24.38 0.52 -11.96
C PHE A 42 23.62 0.81 -13.27
N PHE A 43 22.80 -0.14 -13.72
CA PHE A 43 22.01 0.05 -14.95
C PHE A 43 21.03 1.20 -14.86
N TYR A 44 20.36 1.33 -13.71
CA TYR A 44 19.42 2.43 -13.48
C TYR A 44 20.12 3.78 -13.59
N ARG A 45 21.29 3.96 -12.99
CA ARG A 45 22.10 5.18 -13.08
C ARG A 45 22.53 5.51 -14.53
N CYS A 46 22.89 4.50 -15.31
CA CYS A 46 23.28 4.69 -16.70
C CYS A 46 22.10 5.20 -17.56
N VAL A 47 20.92 4.62 -17.33
CA VAL A 47 19.70 4.97 -18.10
C VAL A 47 19.11 6.28 -17.62
N SER A 48 19.01 6.48 -16.31
CA SER A 48 18.28 7.59 -15.71
C SER A 48 18.92 8.97 -15.95
N LYS A 49 20.22 9.05 -16.22
CA LYS A 49 20.88 10.31 -16.56
C LYS A 49 20.35 10.99 -17.81
N ARG A 50 19.68 10.24 -18.70
CA ARG A 50 19.18 10.73 -19.97
C ARG A 50 17.72 11.15 -19.97
N TYR A 51 16.97 10.75 -18.93
CA TYR A 51 15.52 10.94 -18.89
C TYR A 51 15.10 11.66 -17.63
N LYS A 52 14.09 12.49 -17.71
CA LYS A 52 13.47 13.07 -16.53
C LYS A 52 12.72 11.96 -15.78
N GLN A 53 13.06 11.79 -14.52
CA GLN A 53 12.45 10.78 -13.66
C GLN A 53 11.27 11.39 -12.92
N ILE A 54 10.15 10.71 -12.90
CA ILE A 54 9.02 11.04 -12.05
C ILE A 54 8.94 9.97 -10.98
N VAL A 55 8.95 10.37 -9.72
CA VAL A 55 8.71 9.52 -8.56
C VAL A 55 7.45 9.97 -7.83
N LEU A 56 6.83 9.07 -7.08
CA LEU A 56 5.54 9.31 -6.46
C LEU A 56 5.64 9.78 -5.00
N ASP A 57 6.87 9.95 -4.50
CA ASP A 57 7.14 10.39 -3.13
C ASP A 57 8.51 11.08 -3.01
N ALA A 58 8.64 11.89 -1.96
CA ALA A 58 9.86 12.64 -1.68
C ALA A 58 11.04 11.75 -1.28
N GLU A 59 10.80 10.64 -0.58
CA GLU A 59 11.83 9.70 -0.13
C GLU A 59 12.50 9.01 -1.31
N SER A 60 11.71 8.58 -2.30
CA SER A 60 12.24 8.04 -3.55
C SER A 60 13.13 9.05 -4.27
N LYS A 61 12.77 10.35 -4.27
CA LYS A 61 13.62 11.42 -4.83
C LYS A 61 14.94 11.53 -4.08
N VAL A 62 14.89 11.62 -2.75
CA VAL A 62 16.11 11.70 -1.90
C VAL A 62 17.00 10.49 -2.17
N TYR A 63 16.43 9.29 -2.22
CA TYR A 63 17.19 8.08 -2.52
C TYR A 63 17.83 8.11 -3.93
N LEU A 64 17.10 8.55 -4.96
CA LEU A 64 17.64 8.66 -6.31
C LEU A 64 18.75 9.71 -6.40
N HIS A 65 18.61 10.85 -5.72
CA HIS A 65 19.68 11.84 -5.61
C HIS A 65 20.95 11.25 -4.96
N SER A 66 20.82 10.43 -3.92
CA SER A 66 21.95 9.72 -3.30
C SER A 66 22.66 8.74 -4.27
N LEU A 67 21.97 8.31 -5.33
CA LEU A 67 22.57 7.51 -6.41
C LEU A 67 23.19 8.37 -7.54
N GLY A 68 23.15 9.71 -7.44
CA GLY A 68 23.63 10.63 -8.48
C GLY A 68 22.67 10.73 -9.67
N VAL A 69 21.37 10.64 -9.42
CA VAL A 69 20.31 10.89 -10.39
C VAL A 69 19.61 12.18 -9.99
N ASP A 70 19.92 13.30 -10.68
CA ASP A 70 19.50 14.64 -10.24
C ASP A 70 18.22 15.13 -10.95
N ASN A 71 17.90 14.59 -12.13
CA ASN A 71 16.74 14.97 -12.95
C ASN A 71 15.46 14.28 -12.48
N VAL A 72 15.16 14.40 -11.18
CA VAL A 72 14.00 13.73 -10.53
C VAL A 72 12.96 14.76 -10.10
N GLU A 73 11.73 14.57 -10.53
CA GLU A 73 10.57 15.32 -10.11
C GLU A 73 9.64 14.45 -9.25
N VAL A 74 9.08 15.03 -8.19
CA VAL A 74 8.07 14.35 -7.37
C VAL A 74 6.70 14.76 -7.88
N VAL A 75 5.89 13.76 -8.21
CA VAL A 75 4.46 13.92 -8.49
C VAL A 75 3.73 12.95 -7.60
N ALA A 76 3.07 13.45 -6.57
CA ALA A 76 2.35 12.60 -5.63
C ALA A 76 1.30 11.75 -6.34
N HIS A 77 1.16 10.49 -5.93
CA HIS A 77 0.10 9.63 -6.45
C HIS A 77 -1.25 10.18 -5.98
N GLY A 78 -2.20 10.37 -6.91
CA GLY A 78 -3.55 10.79 -6.57
C GLY A 78 -4.31 9.75 -5.75
N LEU A 79 -5.33 10.20 -5.00
CA LEU A 79 -6.28 9.30 -4.37
C LEU A 79 -7.04 8.50 -5.45
N VAL A 80 -7.44 7.31 -5.09
CA VAL A 80 -8.30 6.48 -5.92
C VAL A 80 -9.77 6.89 -5.72
N LYS A 81 -10.62 6.56 -6.67
CA LYS A 81 -12.04 6.81 -6.53
C LYS A 81 -12.58 6.01 -5.33
N PRO A 82 -13.32 6.64 -4.38
CA PRO A 82 -13.92 5.92 -3.28
C PRO A 82 -14.84 4.79 -3.77
N PHE A 83 -14.91 3.73 -3.00
CA PHE A 83 -15.84 2.63 -3.27
C PHE A 83 -17.28 3.10 -3.03
N TYR A 84 -18.18 2.70 -3.89
CA TYR A 84 -19.60 2.94 -3.70
C TYR A 84 -20.26 1.66 -3.22
N ASN A 85 -20.88 1.73 -2.06
CA ASN A 85 -21.71 0.65 -1.57
C ASN A 85 -22.98 0.57 -2.45
N LYS A 86 -22.88 -0.14 -3.57
CA LYS A 86 -24.08 -0.64 -4.23
C LYS A 86 -24.57 -1.76 -3.34
N SER A 87 -25.84 -1.74 -2.97
CA SER A 87 -26.54 -2.67 -2.08
C SER A 87 -26.53 -4.14 -2.57
N ALA A 88 -25.46 -4.58 -3.17
CA ALA A 88 -25.20 -5.96 -3.51
C ALA A 88 -24.93 -6.70 -2.19
N THR A 89 -25.75 -7.67 -1.88
CA THR A 89 -25.57 -8.59 -0.75
C THR A 89 -24.34 -9.44 -1.05
N SER A 90 -23.19 -9.01 -0.56
CA SER A 90 -21.96 -9.81 -0.66
C SER A 90 -22.12 -11.08 0.15
N MET A 91 -21.52 -12.18 -0.33
CA MET A 91 -21.44 -13.42 0.44
C MET A 91 -20.86 -13.23 1.84
N TYR A 92 -20.02 -12.20 2.03
CA TYR A 92 -19.41 -11.86 3.31
C TYR A 92 -20.36 -11.15 4.27
N ASP A 93 -21.46 -10.57 3.79
CA ASP A 93 -22.48 -9.91 4.62
C ASP A 93 -23.12 -10.85 5.61
N GLN A 94 -23.50 -12.02 5.14
CA GLN A 94 -24.10 -13.05 5.99
C GLN A 94 -23.04 -13.77 6.81
N LYS A 95 -21.89 -14.06 6.20
CA LYS A 95 -20.82 -14.83 6.82
C LYS A 95 -20.20 -14.12 8.03
N PHE A 96 -20.13 -12.78 8.01
CA PHE A 96 -19.44 -12.00 9.06
C PHE A 96 -20.40 -11.21 9.95
N LYS A 97 -21.70 -11.43 9.84
CA LYS A 97 -22.75 -10.69 10.56
C LYS A 97 -22.64 -10.74 12.10
N GLY A 98 -22.00 -11.77 12.63
CA GLY A 98 -21.93 -11.98 14.09
C GLY A 98 -20.80 -11.25 14.79
N TYR A 99 -19.84 -10.68 14.08
CA TYR A 99 -18.67 -10.04 14.65
C TYR A 99 -18.89 -8.56 14.93
N SER A 100 -18.33 -8.06 16.03
CA SER A 100 -18.45 -6.66 16.45
C SER A 100 -17.55 -5.73 15.63
N LYS A 101 -16.37 -6.22 15.21
CA LYS A 101 -15.33 -5.50 14.47
C LYS A 101 -14.64 -6.41 13.46
N ILE A 102 -14.16 -5.83 12.39
CA ILE A 102 -13.43 -6.55 11.34
C ILE A 102 -12.09 -5.87 11.08
N ILE A 103 -11.01 -6.63 11.17
CA ILE A 103 -9.68 -6.25 10.69
C ILE A 103 -9.48 -6.95 9.34
N PHE A 104 -9.12 -6.21 8.29
CA PHE A 104 -8.90 -6.79 6.97
C PHE A 104 -7.49 -6.53 6.45
N SER A 105 -6.77 -7.60 6.10
CA SER A 105 -5.48 -7.56 5.39
C SER A 105 -5.68 -7.97 3.92
N PRO A 106 -5.91 -7.00 3.03
CA PRO A 106 -6.38 -7.26 1.66
C PRO A 106 -5.28 -7.66 0.68
N SER A 107 -4.01 -7.47 1.01
CA SER A 107 -2.90 -7.75 0.09
C SER A 107 -2.60 -9.25 0.01
N LEU A 108 -2.49 -9.78 -1.22
CA LEU A 108 -2.14 -11.17 -1.48
C LEU A 108 -0.66 -11.36 -1.84
N THR A 109 -0.08 -10.42 -2.59
CA THR A 109 1.25 -10.60 -3.21
C THR A 109 2.34 -9.69 -2.64
N SER A 110 1.98 -8.69 -1.89
CA SER A 110 2.90 -7.68 -1.34
C SER A 110 2.74 -7.58 0.17
N VAL A 111 2.62 -8.71 0.84
CA VAL A 111 2.42 -8.84 2.27
C VAL A 111 3.64 -9.52 2.90
N ASP A 112 3.94 -9.17 4.14
CA ASP A 112 4.91 -9.90 4.93
C ASP A 112 4.21 -11.11 5.59
N GLU A 113 4.32 -12.25 4.95
CA GLU A 113 3.75 -13.52 5.41
C GLU A 113 4.27 -13.93 6.81
N HIS A 114 5.48 -13.51 7.19
CA HIS A 114 6.02 -13.81 8.52
C HIS A 114 5.25 -13.06 9.62
N VAL A 115 4.86 -11.81 9.37
CA VAL A 115 4.04 -11.04 10.30
C VAL A 115 2.67 -11.70 10.44
N LEU A 116 2.04 -12.08 9.33
CA LEU A 116 0.73 -12.75 9.37
C LEU A 116 0.82 -14.11 10.07
N ALA A 117 1.84 -14.93 9.75
CA ALA A 117 2.07 -16.22 10.38
C ALA A 117 2.29 -16.09 11.90
N PHE A 118 3.05 -15.08 12.33
CA PHE A 118 3.23 -14.78 13.74
C PHE A 118 1.88 -14.49 14.41
N LEU A 119 1.07 -13.57 13.86
CA LEU A 119 -0.19 -13.16 14.47
C LEU A 119 -1.20 -14.31 14.60
N ILE A 120 -1.32 -15.16 13.57
CA ILE A 120 -2.26 -16.30 13.65
C ILE A 120 -1.81 -17.41 14.61
N ALA A 121 -0.56 -17.38 15.07
CA ALA A 121 -0.02 -18.29 16.08
C ALA A 121 0.11 -17.66 17.46
N ASP A 122 -0.02 -16.35 17.60
CA ASP A 122 0.13 -15.62 18.87
C ASP A 122 -1.13 -15.76 19.74
N SER A 123 -1.00 -16.44 20.87
CA SER A 123 -2.11 -16.67 21.79
C SER A 123 -2.73 -15.37 22.32
N ALA A 124 -1.92 -14.34 22.62
CA ALA A 124 -2.41 -13.07 23.11
C ALA A 124 -3.27 -12.36 22.05
N PHE A 125 -2.90 -12.45 20.78
CA PHE A 125 -3.69 -11.92 19.68
C PHE A 125 -5.00 -12.70 19.51
N LEU A 126 -4.96 -14.04 19.56
CA LEU A 126 -6.14 -14.89 19.44
C LEU A 126 -7.13 -14.67 20.58
N ASP A 127 -6.63 -14.57 21.82
CA ASP A 127 -7.43 -14.28 23.01
C ASP A 127 -8.10 -12.90 22.91
N TYR A 128 -7.39 -11.91 22.38
CA TYR A 128 -7.95 -10.60 22.13
C TYR A 128 -9.09 -10.64 21.12
N LEU A 129 -8.90 -11.33 19.98
CA LEU A 129 -9.94 -11.48 18.97
C LEU A 129 -11.20 -12.13 19.55
N ALA A 130 -11.03 -13.20 20.31
CA ALA A 130 -12.12 -13.94 20.92
C ALA A 130 -12.86 -13.11 22.00
N SER A 131 -12.12 -12.47 22.90
CA SER A 131 -12.70 -11.72 24.02
C SER A 131 -13.46 -10.46 23.58
N ASN A 132 -13.11 -9.90 22.42
CA ASN A 132 -13.71 -8.69 21.87
C ASN A 132 -14.62 -8.95 20.67
N ASN A 133 -14.84 -10.21 20.31
CA ASN A 133 -15.63 -10.63 19.15
C ASN A 133 -15.16 -9.93 17.85
N VAL A 134 -13.85 -9.89 17.62
CA VAL A 134 -13.20 -9.28 16.47
C VAL A 134 -12.84 -10.35 15.45
N LEU A 135 -13.21 -10.16 14.19
CA LEU A 135 -12.80 -11.02 13.08
C LEU A 135 -11.54 -10.47 12.41
N PHE A 136 -10.54 -11.31 12.25
CA PHE A 136 -9.38 -11.02 11.42
C PHE A 136 -9.49 -11.74 10.08
N VAL A 137 -9.73 -10.97 9.01
CA VAL A 137 -9.79 -11.48 7.63
C VAL A 137 -8.48 -11.15 6.94
N LEU A 138 -7.84 -12.15 6.35
CA LEU A 138 -6.59 -11.94 5.62
C LEU A 138 -6.57 -12.72 4.31
N ARG A 139 -5.77 -12.26 3.37
CA ARG A 139 -5.52 -12.97 2.11
C ARG A 139 -4.14 -13.60 2.15
N SER A 140 -4.08 -14.90 1.92
CA SER A 140 -2.81 -15.64 1.81
C SER A 140 -3.04 -16.94 1.04
N GLN A 141 -2.08 -17.31 0.20
CA GLN A 141 -2.09 -18.59 -0.52
C GLN A 141 -1.52 -19.75 0.29
N VAL A 142 -0.78 -19.46 1.37
CA VAL A 142 -0.01 -20.47 2.09
C VAL A 142 -0.44 -20.67 3.54
N LEU A 143 -0.96 -19.64 4.19
CA LEU A 143 -1.37 -19.70 5.59
C LEU A 143 -2.66 -20.48 5.77
N LYS A 144 -2.80 -21.13 6.92
CA LYS A 144 -4.00 -21.86 7.36
C LYS A 144 -4.27 -21.55 8.81
N SER A 145 -5.52 -21.49 9.19
CA SER A 145 -5.96 -21.35 10.57
C SER A 145 -7.22 -22.15 10.83
N THR A 146 -7.36 -22.71 12.01
CA THR A 146 -8.58 -23.37 12.51
C THR A 146 -9.32 -22.48 13.52
N CYS A 147 -8.78 -21.31 13.87
CA CYS A 147 -9.40 -20.38 14.79
C CYS A 147 -10.66 -19.74 14.15
N GLY A 148 -11.78 -19.78 14.86
CA GLY A 148 -13.06 -19.23 14.38
C GLY A 148 -13.06 -17.70 14.18
N TYR A 149 -12.11 -17.00 14.80
CA TYR A 149 -11.93 -15.54 14.67
C TYR A 149 -10.93 -15.13 13.57
N ILE A 150 -10.42 -16.12 12.79
CA ILE A 150 -9.53 -15.88 11.67
C ILE A 150 -10.19 -16.46 10.40
N HIS A 151 -10.33 -15.62 9.38
CA HIS A 151 -10.79 -16.05 8.07
C HIS A 151 -9.73 -15.79 7.00
N ILE A 152 -9.25 -16.85 6.36
CA ILE A 152 -8.22 -16.77 5.32
C ILE A 152 -8.88 -16.95 3.95
N ILE A 153 -8.63 -15.99 3.07
CA ILE A 153 -9.10 -16.01 1.69
C ILE A 153 -7.90 -16.40 0.81
N HIS A 154 -7.99 -17.57 0.18
CA HIS A 154 -6.91 -18.11 -0.65
C HIS A 154 -7.03 -17.69 -2.12
N ASP A 155 -8.26 -17.43 -2.57
CA ASP A 155 -8.56 -17.18 -3.97
C ASP A 155 -8.55 -15.68 -4.32
N VAL A 156 -8.64 -15.41 -5.60
CA VAL A 156 -8.89 -14.06 -6.10
C VAL A 156 -10.33 -13.69 -5.72
N MET A 157 -10.48 -12.54 -5.10
CA MET A 157 -11.80 -12.00 -4.77
C MET A 157 -12.39 -11.30 -5.99
N GLU A 158 -13.68 -11.47 -6.20
CA GLU A 158 -14.43 -10.61 -7.10
C GLU A 158 -14.41 -9.17 -6.58
N LYS A 159 -14.48 -8.21 -7.50
CA LYS A 159 -14.35 -6.79 -7.17
C LYS A 159 -15.39 -6.33 -6.15
N GLU A 160 -16.62 -6.75 -6.34
CA GLU A 160 -17.76 -6.40 -5.49
C GLU A 160 -17.59 -6.93 -4.07
N ASP A 161 -17.10 -8.15 -3.93
CA ASP A 161 -16.80 -8.77 -2.63
C ASP A 161 -15.65 -8.08 -1.92
N TYR A 162 -14.59 -7.73 -2.67
CA TYR A 162 -13.46 -6.97 -2.16
C TYR A 162 -13.90 -5.60 -1.63
N GLU A 163 -14.61 -4.83 -2.45
CA GLU A 163 -15.10 -3.49 -2.09
C GLU A 163 -16.04 -3.55 -0.87
N CYS A 164 -16.94 -4.53 -0.84
CA CYS A 164 -17.87 -4.72 0.28
C CYS A 164 -17.12 -5.02 1.58
N LEU A 165 -16.20 -6.01 1.57
CA LEU A 165 -15.41 -6.36 2.73
C LEU A 165 -14.53 -5.21 3.20
N PHE A 166 -13.92 -4.50 2.26
CA PHE A 166 -13.10 -3.32 2.54
C PHE A 166 -13.91 -2.23 3.24
N LEU A 167 -15.11 -1.92 2.73
CA LEU A 167 -15.98 -0.91 3.34
C LEU A 167 -16.53 -1.32 4.71
N LYS A 168 -16.72 -2.61 4.96
CA LYS A 168 -17.17 -3.12 6.26
C LYS A 168 -16.08 -3.20 7.30
N SER A 169 -14.83 -3.25 6.89
CA SER A 169 -13.72 -3.38 7.82
C SER A 169 -13.54 -2.11 8.65
N ASP A 170 -13.26 -2.29 9.94
CA ASP A 170 -12.96 -1.21 10.87
C ASP A 170 -11.51 -0.74 10.73
N VAL A 171 -10.59 -1.67 10.46
CA VAL A 171 -9.16 -1.40 10.28
C VAL A 171 -8.64 -2.17 9.07
N ILE A 172 -7.89 -1.48 8.22
CA ILE A 172 -7.12 -2.10 7.13
C ILE A 172 -5.71 -2.36 7.64
N PHE A 173 -5.28 -3.61 7.60
CA PHE A 173 -3.97 -4.05 8.06
C PHE A 173 -3.03 -4.32 6.88
N LEU A 174 -1.90 -3.61 6.84
CA LEU A 174 -0.96 -3.61 5.73
C LEU A 174 0.47 -3.96 6.20
N PRO A 175 0.74 -5.24 6.49
CA PRO A 175 2.06 -5.72 6.87
C PRO A 175 2.93 -5.86 5.61
N TYR A 176 3.58 -4.78 5.20
CA TYR A 176 4.46 -4.78 4.05
C TYR A 176 5.90 -5.15 4.43
N PRO A 177 6.59 -5.93 3.59
CA PRO A 177 8.01 -6.24 3.80
C PRO A 177 8.88 -4.99 3.56
N ARG A 178 10.10 -5.01 4.10
CA ARG A 178 11.09 -3.92 3.91
C ARG A 178 11.35 -3.59 2.44
N SER A 179 11.19 -4.55 1.54
CA SER A 179 11.32 -4.32 0.09
C SER A 179 10.27 -3.36 -0.47
N PHE A 180 9.26 -3.02 0.30
CA PHE A 180 8.20 -2.08 -0.07
C PHE A 180 8.57 -0.60 0.20
N GLN A 181 9.75 -0.32 0.73
CA GLN A 181 10.19 0.99 1.25
C GLN A 181 10.00 2.16 0.26
N TYR A 182 10.21 1.94 -1.04
CA TYR A 182 10.08 2.96 -2.08
C TYR A 182 8.99 2.58 -3.08
N ARG A 183 7.85 2.16 -2.57
CA ARG A 183 6.76 1.70 -3.40
C ARG A 183 5.43 2.23 -2.91
N THR A 184 4.67 2.84 -3.80
CA THR A 184 3.30 3.29 -3.53
C THR A 184 2.39 2.09 -3.29
N SER A 185 1.56 2.19 -2.27
CA SER A 185 0.53 1.21 -1.97
C SER A 185 -0.82 1.67 -2.48
N GLY A 186 -1.34 1.00 -3.51
CA GLY A 186 -2.71 1.22 -3.97
C GLY A 186 -3.73 0.98 -2.86
N VAL A 187 -3.52 -0.07 -2.05
CA VAL A 187 -4.43 -0.41 -0.94
C VAL A 187 -4.43 0.65 0.17
N LEU A 188 -3.28 1.28 0.46
CA LEU A 188 -3.27 2.40 1.39
C LEU A 188 -4.03 3.60 0.81
N LEU A 189 -3.87 3.89 -0.48
CA LEU A 189 -4.64 4.95 -1.14
C LEU A 189 -6.14 4.65 -1.16
N GLU A 190 -6.53 3.38 -1.31
CA GLU A 190 -7.92 2.94 -1.15
C GLU A 190 -8.42 3.18 0.29
N ALA A 191 -7.59 2.86 1.31
CA ALA A 191 -7.94 3.11 2.71
C ALA A 191 -8.15 4.60 2.97
N LEU A 192 -7.24 5.44 2.48
CA LEU A 192 -7.34 6.89 2.56
C LEU A 192 -8.62 7.41 1.89
N SER A 193 -8.87 6.99 0.65
CA SER A 193 -10.03 7.43 -0.14
C SER A 193 -11.39 7.00 0.45
N ASN A 194 -11.39 5.91 1.23
CA ASN A 194 -12.59 5.37 1.87
C ASN A 194 -12.66 5.67 3.37
N HIS A 195 -11.85 6.59 3.87
CA HIS A 195 -11.81 7.01 5.28
C HIS A 195 -11.59 5.85 6.27
N LYS A 196 -10.77 4.85 5.89
CA LYS A 196 -10.52 3.68 6.72
C LYS A 196 -9.30 3.87 7.60
N LYS A 197 -9.42 3.51 8.87
CA LYS A 197 -8.27 3.40 9.76
C LYS A 197 -7.29 2.37 9.20
N ALA A 198 -6.00 2.63 9.33
CA ALA A 198 -4.98 1.72 8.80
C ALA A 198 -3.85 1.45 9.80
N LEU A 199 -3.46 0.19 9.92
CA LEU A 199 -2.23 -0.22 10.58
C LEU A 199 -1.24 -0.68 9.51
N VAL A 200 -0.09 -0.02 9.41
CA VAL A 200 0.87 -0.24 8.34
C VAL A 200 2.27 -0.50 8.90
N SER A 201 3.07 -1.29 8.17
CA SER A 201 4.50 -1.41 8.48
C SER A 201 5.18 -0.05 8.44
N ASP A 202 6.07 0.21 9.41
CA ASP A 202 6.83 1.45 9.44
C ASP A 202 7.87 1.48 8.32
N THR A 203 7.55 2.20 7.27
CA THR A 203 8.47 2.48 6.16
C THR A 203 8.50 3.98 5.88
N SER A 204 9.61 4.48 5.35
CA SER A 204 9.74 5.90 5.03
C SER A 204 8.65 6.40 4.08
N TYR A 205 8.24 5.58 3.11
CA TYR A 205 7.15 5.93 2.21
C TYR A 205 5.82 6.20 2.94
N PHE A 206 5.45 5.38 3.93
CA PHE A 206 4.17 5.55 4.63
C PHE A 206 4.19 6.72 5.61
N ARG A 207 5.36 7.10 6.12
CA ARG A 207 5.51 8.25 7.02
C ARG A 207 5.04 9.57 6.43
N GLN A 208 5.01 9.72 5.11
CA GLN A 208 4.46 10.91 4.45
C GLN A 208 2.95 11.11 4.73
N TYR A 209 2.24 10.06 5.13
CA TYR A 209 0.82 10.11 5.46
C TYR A 209 0.55 10.31 6.96
N GLN A 210 1.59 10.52 7.78
CA GLN A 210 1.46 10.59 9.24
C GLN A 210 0.53 11.72 9.72
N ASN A 211 0.40 12.80 8.96
CA ASN A 211 -0.40 13.98 9.32
C ASN A 211 -1.63 14.15 8.45
N VAL A 212 -2.04 13.12 7.79
CA VAL A 212 -3.09 13.21 6.77
C VAL A 212 -4.49 12.97 7.34
N GLY A 213 -4.63 13.09 8.66
CA GLY A 213 -5.95 13.14 9.30
C GLY A 213 -6.78 11.87 9.25
N ILE A 214 -6.21 10.77 8.85
CA ILE A 214 -6.77 9.44 9.06
C ILE A 214 -5.94 8.80 10.18
N ASP A 215 -6.58 7.99 11.01
CA ASP A 215 -5.88 7.21 12.01
C ASP A 215 -5.03 6.14 11.32
N ILE A 216 -3.83 6.54 10.92
CA ILE A 216 -2.78 5.63 10.48
C ILE A 216 -1.83 5.42 11.65
N ARG A 217 -1.67 4.14 12.03
CA ARG A 217 -0.65 3.75 12.97
C ARG A 217 0.42 2.93 12.28
N TYR A 218 1.62 3.02 12.84
CA TYR A 218 2.80 2.35 12.30
C TYR A 218 3.28 1.33 13.32
N PHE A 219 3.68 0.16 12.86
CA PHE A 219 4.32 -0.85 13.68
C PHE A 219 5.72 -1.17 13.17
N THR A 220 6.66 -1.36 14.08
CA THR A 220 8.06 -1.69 13.78
C THR A 220 8.38 -3.14 14.12
N SER A 221 7.61 -3.73 15.01
CA SER A 221 7.78 -5.11 15.47
C SER A 221 6.43 -5.82 15.60
N ASN A 222 6.45 -7.13 15.62
CA ASN A 222 5.23 -7.93 15.79
C ASN A 222 4.56 -7.65 17.14
N SER A 223 5.33 -7.33 18.20
CA SER A 223 4.80 -6.97 19.53
C SER A 223 3.98 -5.69 19.53
N ASP A 224 4.24 -4.76 18.59
CA ASP A 224 3.53 -3.49 18.51
C ASP A 224 2.16 -3.62 17.82
N VAL A 225 1.95 -4.70 17.07
CA VAL A 225 0.74 -4.88 16.24
C VAL A 225 -0.51 -4.92 17.11
N LEU A 226 -0.52 -5.76 18.14
CA LEU A 226 -1.69 -5.94 19.00
C LEU A 226 -2.10 -4.62 19.67
N SER A 227 -1.17 -3.93 20.33
CA SER A 227 -1.45 -2.66 21.01
C SER A 227 -1.92 -1.56 20.06
N SER A 228 -1.35 -1.52 18.86
CA SER A 228 -1.75 -0.58 17.82
C SER A 228 -3.15 -0.86 17.28
N LEU A 229 -3.50 -2.13 17.07
CA LEU A 229 -4.86 -2.54 16.67
C LEU A 229 -5.89 -2.23 17.77
N GLN A 230 -5.58 -2.51 19.02
CA GLN A 230 -6.44 -2.18 20.15
C GLN A 230 -6.77 -0.68 20.18
N THR A 231 -5.75 0.14 20.01
CA THR A 231 -5.92 1.60 19.94
C THR A 231 -6.80 2.00 18.76
N LEU A 232 -6.52 1.52 17.54
CA LEU A 232 -7.31 1.86 16.35
C LEU A 232 -8.77 1.42 16.48
N LEU A 233 -9.01 0.25 17.05
CA LEU A 233 -10.36 -0.30 17.23
C LEU A 233 -11.15 0.44 18.33
N SER A 234 -10.50 1.09 19.30
CA SER A 234 -11.15 1.87 20.33
C SER A 234 -11.58 3.26 19.89
N LEU A 235 -10.96 3.81 18.83
CA LEU A 235 -11.31 5.14 18.32
C LEU A 235 -12.70 5.17 17.67
N SER A 236 -13.44 6.24 17.89
CA SER A 236 -14.74 6.44 17.25
C SER A 236 -14.58 6.83 15.78
N SER A 237 -15.52 6.45 14.93
CA SER A 237 -15.49 6.78 13.49
C SER A 237 -15.77 8.26 13.18
N SER A 238 -16.26 9.04 14.16
CA SER A 238 -16.60 10.47 13.97
C SER A 238 -15.38 11.39 13.88
N GLU A 239 -14.23 10.97 14.37
CA GLU A 239 -12.99 11.76 14.36
C GLU A 239 -12.25 11.70 13.01
N VAL A 240 -12.64 10.77 12.15
CA VAL A 240 -11.94 10.45 10.89
C VAL A 240 -12.35 11.35 9.71
N SER A 241 -13.52 11.97 9.75
CA SER A 241 -14.14 12.53 8.54
C SER A 241 -13.66 13.93 8.11
N GLN A 242 -13.06 14.73 9.01
CA GLN A 242 -12.75 16.14 8.69
C GLN A 242 -11.46 16.32 7.86
N SER A 243 -10.56 15.41 7.95
CA SER A 243 -9.20 15.58 7.46
C SER A 243 -8.93 15.05 6.04
N VAL A 244 -9.89 14.34 5.43
CA VAL A 244 -9.73 13.89 4.03
C VAL A 244 -9.92 15.04 3.03
N ASN A 245 -10.71 16.04 3.38
CA ASN A 245 -10.79 17.27 2.58
C ASN A 245 -9.45 18.01 2.56
N ASP A 246 -8.68 17.94 3.66
CA ASP A 246 -7.34 18.50 3.75
C ASP A 246 -6.35 17.71 2.89
N LEU A 247 -6.54 16.40 2.75
CA LEU A 247 -5.75 15.54 1.84
C LEU A 247 -5.98 15.88 0.37
N LEU A 248 -7.22 16.09 -0.01
CA LEU A 248 -7.58 16.47 -1.37
C LEU A 248 -6.98 17.84 -1.72
N ALA A 249 -6.87 18.74 -0.73
CA ALA A 249 -6.23 20.05 -0.88
C ALA A 249 -4.69 19.96 -1.03
N LEU A 250 -4.06 18.92 -0.49
CA LEU A 250 -2.61 18.70 -0.58
C LEU A 250 -2.17 17.96 -1.86
N MET A 251 -3.11 17.42 -2.64
CA MET A 251 -2.79 16.69 -3.85
C MET A 251 -2.55 17.65 -5.03
N PRO A 252 -1.38 17.57 -5.68
CA PRO A 252 -1.14 18.36 -6.88
C PRO A 252 -2.13 17.96 -7.97
N ASP A 253 -2.76 18.97 -8.57
CA ASP A 253 -3.62 18.79 -9.74
C ASP A 253 -2.77 18.22 -10.90
N TYR A 254 -3.06 16.99 -11.32
CA TYR A 254 -2.37 16.36 -12.47
C TYR A 254 -2.50 17.15 -13.79
N LYS A 255 -3.41 18.12 -13.87
CA LYS A 255 -3.51 19.05 -14.98
C LYS A 255 -2.20 19.81 -15.23
N PHE A 256 -1.37 19.96 -14.19
CA PHE A 256 -0.03 20.54 -14.31
C PHE A 256 0.87 19.80 -15.32
N LEU A 257 0.77 18.47 -15.41
CA LEU A 257 1.56 17.69 -16.37
C LEU A 257 1.03 17.83 -17.80
N LEU A 258 -0.26 18.07 -17.99
CA LEU A 258 -0.88 18.23 -19.31
C LEU A 258 -0.64 19.64 -19.86
N ASN A 259 -0.63 20.67 -19.01
CA ASN A 259 -0.47 22.07 -19.42
C ASN A 259 0.98 22.48 -19.75
N LYS A 260 1.99 21.63 -19.48
CA LYS A 260 3.39 21.92 -19.86
C LYS A 260 3.74 21.54 -21.31
N HIS A 261 2.82 20.99 -22.06
CA HIS A 261 3.06 20.56 -23.45
C HIS A 261 2.45 21.47 -24.51
N ASP A 262 1.80 22.57 -24.11
CA ASP A 262 1.24 23.58 -25.04
C ASP A 262 2.13 24.80 -25.26
N VAL A 263 3.47 24.63 -25.13
CA VAL A 263 4.45 25.66 -25.50
C VAL A 263 5.49 25.09 -26.43
#